data_c80ad4e78a33591f2fc4bafd8dff56fe
#
_entry.id   c80ad4e78a33591f2fc4bafd8dff56fe
#
_cell.length_a   1.000
_cell.length_b   1.000
_cell.length_c   1.000
_cell.angle_alpha   90.00
_cell.angle_beta   90.00
_cell.angle_gamma   90.00
#
_symmetry.space_group_name_H-M   'P 1'
#
loop_
_entity.id
_entity.type
_entity.pdbx_description
1 polymer ?
#
loop_
_entity_poly.entity_id
_entity_poly.type
_entity_poly.pdbx_seq_one_letter_code
_entity_poly.pdbx_strand_id
1 'polypeptide(L)'
;MTQMIQDRLVALREVMRRESIDAFIFPSTDPHNGEYVPAHWEGRKWISGFEGSAGTAVVTMDKAALWTDSRYFIAAEEQLQGTEFKLMKERVEGTPTISQWLGMSLAHINGAVVGLDGYVNAANEVRGLAEELRRQGGITIRTNFDPLDIIWKDRPEIPLNTVVQHPLEYSGETAESKLQRIRTAVKRSGAEALLVTALDDIAWTLNLRGSDVHCNPVAVAYLLIDVEKTILYINKVKLAPSAADALKAAGVVVEDYGNVVEGLRHFDGYNILLDPNQVNYALFSAVSAKKVVEAASPVPYLKCVKNEAEIRGFHSAMLRDGVAMVKFLHWLKPAVEAGGQTELTVEKKLTSLRAEQPLFKGVSFDTIAAYQEHGAIVHYEATPETDVELKPRGFLLLDSGAQYLDGTTDITRTIPLGPVTEEQKKVYTLVLKGHIQLELCKFPNHASGTQLDVLARQAMWKEGLNYMHGTGHGVGSYLNVHEGPHQIRMEWKPAPLQAGMTVTDEPGLYLAGKFGVRIENTLIVKDFVETEFGKFLQFESLTLCPIDLDCADLDMLTAEEKQWLNDYHKMVFEKLSPLLNDEEKEWLKTNTARI
;
A
#
# COMPACT_ATOMS: atom_id res chain seq x y z
N MET A 1 15.76 23.18 4.69
CA MET A 1 15.38 21.90 5.33
C MET A 1 16.30 21.53 6.51
N THR A 2 17.59 21.36 6.34
CA THR A 2 18.54 20.89 7.39
C THR A 2 18.46 21.67 8.71
N GLN A 3 18.46 23.01 8.68
CA GLN A 3 18.36 23.84 9.88
C GLN A 3 17.02 23.65 10.60
N MET A 4 15.94 23.51 9.88
CA MET A 4 14.60 23.28 10.43
C MET A 4 14.54 21.93 11.16
N ILE A 5 15.14 20.86 10.61
CA ILE A 5 15.23 19.55 11.26
C ILE A 5 16.05 19.67 12.56
N GLN A 6 17.17 20.39 12.52
CA GLN A 6 18.00 20.63 13.71
C GLN A 6 17.22 21.35 14.82
N ASP A 7 16.45 22.38 14.48
CA ASP A 7 15.64 23.13 15.43
C ASP A 7 14.54 22.25 16.06
N ARG A 8 13.92 21.36 15.27
CA ARG A 8 12.94 20.37 15.75
C ARG A 8 13.57 19.37 16.71
N LEU A 9 14.78 18.86 16.41
CA LEU A 9 15.51 17.95 17.31
C LEU A 9 15.87 18.63 18.63
N VAL A 10 16.30 19.89 18.61
CA VAL A 10 16.57 20.67 19.84
C VAL A 10 15.30 20.78 20.68
N ALA A 11 14.17 21.18 20.09
CA ALA A 11 12.89 21.31 20.78
C ALA A 11 12.42 19.96 21.35
N LEU A 12 12.55 18.87 20.59
CA LEU A 12 12.20 17.53 21.06
C LEU A 12 13.04 17.13 22.28
N ARG A 13 14.36 17.31 22.22
CA ARG A 13 15.27 16.97 23.32
C ARG A 13 15.02 17.79 24.59
N GLU A 14 14.58 19.03 24.46
CA GLU A 14 14.15 19.83 25.61
C GLU A 14 12.92 19.24 26.30
N VAL A 15 11.92 18.82 25.50
CA VAL A 15 10.73 18.16 26.03
C VAL A 15 11.08 16.79 26.63
N MET A 16 11.89 15.98 25.95
CA MET A 16 12.34 14.68 26.47
C MET A 16 13.05 14.83 27.82
N ARG A 17 13.94 15.82 27.96
CA ARG A 17 14.65 16.09 29.23
C ARG A 17 13.70 16.45 30.36
N ARG A 18 12.70 17.29 30.08
CA ARG A 18 11.68 17.68 31.06
C ARG A 18 10.83 16.50 31.50
N GLU A 19 10.52 15.60 30.56
CA GLU A 19 9.68 14.41 30.79
C GLU A 19 10.47 13.20 31.30
N SER A 20 11.81 13.30 31.46
CA SER A 20 12.69 12.19 31.84
C SER A 20 12.60 11.02 30.86
N ILE A 21 12.63 11.31 29.56
CA ILE A 21 12.66 10.36 28.45
C ILE A 21 14.04 10.44 27.79
N ASP A 22 14.72 9.32 27.64
CA ASP A 22 16.09 9.24 27.12
C ASP A 22 16.14 9.02 25.59
N ALA A 23 15.09 8.44 25.01
CA ALA A 23 14.90 8.33 23.56
C ALA A 23 13.41 8.39 23.21
N PHE A 24 13.10 8.79 21.96
CA PHE A 24 11.73 8.77 21.45
C PHE A 24 11.66 8.14 20.07
N ILE A 25 10.59 7.35 19.81
CA ILE A 25 10.36 6.60 18.58
C ILE A 25 9.16 7.19 17.84
N PHE A 26 9.33 7.51 16.56
CA PHE A 26 8.29 8.00 15.65
C PHE A 26 8.11 7.01 14.49
N PRO A 27 7.02 6.21 14.47
CA PRO A 27 6.69 5.33 13.34
C PRO A 27 6.09 6.12 12.16
N SER A 28 5.88 5.44 11.04
CA SER A 28 5.13 5.97 9.90
C SER A 28 3.61 5.79 10.01
N THR A 29 3.13 5.19 11.08
CA THR A 29 1.72 4.80 11.24
C THR A 29 0.90 5.87 11.95
N ASP A 30 -0.42 5.71 11.86
CA ASP A 30 -1.45 6.49 12.55
C ASP A 30 -2.22 5.64 13.59
N PRO A 31 -3.23 6.17 14.28
CA PRO A 31 -4.04 5.39 15.23
C PRO A 31 -4.80 4.20 14.63
N HIS A 32 -4.84 4.11 13.31
CA HIS A 32 -5.52 3.08 12.55
C HIS A 32 -4.54 2.07 11.90
N ASN A 33 -3.25 2.22 12.19
CA ASN A 33 -2.17 1.43 11.63
C ASN A 33 -2.17 1.41 10.09
N GLY A 34 -2.49 2.57 9.48
CA GLY A 34 -2.51 2.77 8.04
C GLY A 34 -1.10 2.84 7.44
N GLU A 35 -0.93 2.38 6.19
CA GLU A 35 0.31 2.59 5.41
C GLU A 35 0.44 4.05 4.98
N TYR A 36 -0.65 4.63 4.49
CA TYR A 36 -0.77 6.05 4.20
C TYR A 36 -1.58 6.71 5.31
N VAL A 37 -1.09 7.82 5.80
CA VAL A 37 -1.65 8.46 6.98
C VAL A 37 -2.09 9.90 6.70
N PRO A 38 -3.15 10.40 7.36
CA PRO A 38 -3.46 11.82 7.32
C PRO A 38 -2.31 12.69 7.81
N ALA A 39 -2.15 13.88 7.26
CA ALA A 39 -1.06 14.81 7.57
C ALA A 39 -0.90 15.11 9.08
N HIS A 40 -1.98 15.01 9.86
CA HIS A 40 -1.94 15.15 11.33
C HIS A 40 -0.98 14.14 11.99
N TRP A 41 -0.84 12.95 11.45
CA TRP A 41 -0.01 11.86 12.00
C TRP A 41 1.32 11.65 11.26
N GLU A 42 1.71 12.52 10.34
CA GLU A 42 3.02 12.46 9.65
C GLU A 42 4.19 12.86 10.57
N GLY A 43 4.18 12.44 11.82
CA GLY A 43 5.17 12.82 12.82
C GLY A 43 6.60 12.41 12.46
N ARG A 44 6.80 11.21 11.91
CA ARG A 44 8.10 10.72 11.43
C ARG A 44 8.63 11.62 10.30
N LYS A 45 7.79 11.96 9.31
CA LYS A 45 8.13 12.88 8.23
C LYS A 45 8.49 14.26 8.78
N TRP A 46 7.67 14.78 9.68
CA TRP A 46 7.91 16.09 10.28
C TRP A 46 9.23 16.15 11.03
N ILE A 47 9.57 15.17 11.88
CA ILE A 47 10.81 15.23 12.69
C ILE A 47 12.08 14.94 11.89
N SER A 48 12.02 14.11 10.84
CA SER A 48 13.20 13.65 10.10
C SER A 48 13.38 14.33 8.73
N GLY A 49 12.30 14.83 8.13
CA GLY A 49 12.29 15.31 6.75
C GLY A 49 12.27 14.20 5.71
N PHE A 50 12.19 12.93 6.11
CA PHE A 50 12.07 11.79 5.19
C PHE A 50 10.60 11.59 4.79
N GLU A 51 10.31 11.52 3.49
CA GLU A 51 8.95 11.52 2.94
C GLU A 51 8.40 10.13 2.58
N GLY A 52 9.24 9.11 2.43
CA GLY A 52 8.80 7.75 2.08
C GLY A 52 7.69 7.21 3.00
N SER A 53 6.80 6.34 2.52
CA SER A 53 5.65 5.84 3.30
C SER A 53 6.03 4.89 4.44
N ALA A 54 7.21 4.27 4.38
CA ALA A 54 7.66 3.32 5.39
C ALA A 54 8.98 3.74 6.05
N GLY A 55 9.02 3.71 7.37
CA GLY A 55 10.22 3.97 8.15
C GLY A 55 9.93 4.38 9.59
N THR A 56 10.94 4.28 10.44
CA THR A 56 10.85 4.65 11.85
C THR A 56 12.03 5.55 12.22
N ALA A 57 11.72 6.75 12.71
CA ALA A 57 12.73 7.66 13.24
C ALA A 57 12.90 7.44 14.75
N VAL A 58 14.15 7.39 15.21
CA VAL A 58 14.50 7.25 16.63
C VAL A 58 15.48 8.35 17.02
N VAL A 59 15.16 9.09 18.07
CA VAL A 59 15.96 10.20 18.55
C VAL A 59 16.35 9.94 20.00
N THR A 60 17.67 10.03 20.31
CA THR A 60 18.19 10.06 21.67
C THR A 60 18.63 11.48 22.03
N MET A 61 19.15 11.67 23.22
CA MET A 61 19.65 12.98 23.66
C MET A 61 20.81 13.51 22.81
N ASP A 62 21.54 12.63 22.13
CA ASP A 62 22.77 12.95 21.40
C ASP A 62 22.85 12.39 19.96
N LYS A 63 21.88 11.57 19.54
CA LYS A 63 21.87 10.91 18.23
C LYS A 63 20.46 10.87 17.64
N ALA A 64 20.40 10.75 16.29
CA ALA A 64 19.18 10.47 15.57
C ALA A 64 19.43 9.43 14.46
N ALA A 65 18.47 8.54 14.22
CA ALA A 65 18.57 7.52 13.18
C ALA A 65 17.20 7.24 12.56
N LEU A 66 17.19 6.84 11.30
CA LEU A 66 15.99 6.45 10.55
C LEU A 66 16.17 5.05 9.98
N TRP A 67 15.30 4.13 10.34
CA TRP A 67 15.16 2.81 9.71
C TRP A 67 14.15 2.90 8.58
N THR A 68 14.48 2.32 7.42
CA THR A 68 13.55 2.15 6.31
C THR A 68 13.93 0.93 5.47
N ASP A 69 13.00 0.46 4.64
CA ASP A 69 13.21 -0.72 3.79
C ASP A 69 13.82 -0.38 2.41
N SER A 70 14.09 -1.40 1.63
CA SER A 70 14.83 -1.31 0.36
C SER A 70 14.19 -0.43 -0.71
N ARG A 71 12.88 -0.18 -0.64
CA ARG A 71 12.16 0.69 -1.58
C ARG A 71 12.64 2.14 -1.48
N TYR A 72 13.16 2.53 -0.32
CA TYR A 72 13.48 3.92 0.03
C TYR A 72 14.97 4.18 0.32
N PHE A 73 15.87 3.20 0.18
CA PHE A 73 17.29 3.42 0.55
C PHE A 73 17.92 4.62 -0.15
N ILE A 74 17.71 4.74 -1.47
CA ILE A 74 18.29 5.83 -2.26
C ILE A 74 17.63 7.17 -1.86
N ALA A 75 16.31 7.24 -1.84
CA ALA A 75 15.58 8.44 -1.47
C ALA A 75 15.91 8.92 -0.04
N ALA A 76 16.02 7.98 0.93
CA ALA A 76 16.39 8.33 2.30
C ALA A 76 17.85 8.81 2.41
N GLU A 77 18.77 8.24 1.65
CA GLU A 77 20.16 8.67 1.60
C GLU A 77 20.29 10.13 1.12
N GLU A 78 19.50 10.50 0.11
CA GLU A 78 19.44 11.87 -0.41
C GLU A 78 18.72 12.84 0.54
N GLN A 79 17.54 12.48 1.04
CA GLN A 79 16.70 13.35 1.87
C GLN A 79 17.30 13.61 3.26
N LEU A 80 18.04 12.66 3.82
CA LEU A 80 18.71 12.80 5.11
C LEU A 80 20.07 13.49 5.03
N GLN A 81 20.56 13.77 3.82
CA GLN A 81 21.88 14.39 3.64
C GLN A 81 21.96 15.75 4.36
N GLY A 82 23.03 15.90 5.15
CA GLY A 82 23.28 17.11 5.94
C GLY A 82 22.46 17.25 7.22
N THR A 83 21.51 16.33 7.50
CA THR A 83 20.82 16.24 8.78
C THR A 83 21.62 15.42 9.79
N GLU A 84 21.16 15.39 11.05
CA GLU A 84 21.75 14.53 12.09
C GLU A 84 21.31 13.07 11.94
N PHE A 85 20.25 12.79 11.17
CA PHE A 85 19.72 11.44 11.03
C PHE A 85 20.66 10.53 10.26
N LYS A 86 21.03 9.39 10.89
CA LYS A 86 21.77 8.31 10.25
C LYS A 86 20.78 7.31 9.62
N LEU A 87 20.95 7.03 8.33
CA LEU A 87 20.18 5.99 7.66
C LEU A 87 20.58 4.60 8.16
N MET A 88 19.59 3.81 8.55
CA MET A 88 19.67 2.41 8.93
C MET A 88 18.88 1.57 7.91
N LYS A 89 19.60 0.85 7.02
CA LYS A 89 19.02 0.04 5.96
C LYS A 89 18.48 -1.26 6.54
N GLU A 90 17.17 -1.41 6.66
CA GLU A 90 16.54 -2.61 7.23
C GLU A 90 16.92 -3.87 6.45
N ARG A 91 17.11 -4.98 7.18
CA ARG A 91 17.44 -6.31 6.62
C ARG A 91 18.76 -6.37 5.86
N VAL A 92 19.61 -5.36 5.97
CA VAL A 92 20.97 -5.38 5.45
C VAL A 92 21.89 -5.86 6.56
N GLU A 93 22.78 -6.81 6.23
CA GLU A 93 23.74 -7.37 7.17
C GLU A 93 24.59 -6.27 7.84
N GLY A 94 24.71 -6.34 9.16
CA GLY A 94 25.44 -5.35 9.96
C GLY A 94 24.59 -4.14 10.40
N THR A 95 23.36 -3.98 9.91
CA THR A 95 22.44 -2.95 10.41
C THR A 95 21.80 -3.41 11.72
N PRO A 96 21.98 -2.68 12.84
CA PRO A 96 21.34 -3.04 14.10
C PRO A 96 19.83 -2.82 14.04
N THR A 97 19.07 -3.64 14.75
CA THR A 97 17.65 -3.35 15.00
C THR A 97 17.50 -2.12 15.90
N ILE A 98 16.30 -1.54 15.94
CA ILE A 98 16.00 -0.38 16.82
C ILE A 98 16.33 -0.71 18.28
N SER A 99 15.95 -1.89 18.76
CA SER A 99 16.23 -2.34 20.14
C SER A 99 17.72 -2.49 20.42
N GLN A 100 18.48 -3.06 19.48
CA GLN A 100 19.95 -3.19 19.59
C GLN A 100 20.64 -1.83 19.61
N TRP A 101 20.24 -0.92 18.71
CA TRP A 101 20.81 0.42 18.62
C TRP A 101 20.51 1.24 19.88
N LEU A 102 19.28 1.17 20.42
CA LEU A 102 18.90 1.79 21.69
C LEU A 102 19.68 1.19 22.86
N GLY A 103 19.80 -0.14 22.92
CA GLY A 103 20.61 -0.81 23.93
C GLY A 103 22.06 -0.32 23.96
N MET A 104 22.69 -0.17 22.79
CA MET A 104 24.05 0.38 22.69
C MET A 104 24.10 1.88 23.05
N SER A 105 23.14 2.65 22.59
CA SER A 105 23.13 4.11 22.79
C SER A 105 22.84 4.52 24.23
N LEU A 106 21.99 3.76 24.95
CA LEU A 106 21.56 4.04 26.31
C LEU A 106 22.28 3.20 27.37
N ALA A 107 23.28 2.39 27.02
CA ALA A 107 24.00 1.48 27.92
C ALA A 107 24.61 2.18 29.16
N HIS A 108 24.86 3.48 29.08
CA HIS A 108 25.42 4.28 30.17
C HIS A 108 24.36 4.84 31.13
N ILE A 109 23.05 4.66 30.82
CA ILE A 109 21.94 5.18 31.61
C ILE A 109 21.27 4.03 32.35
N ASN A 110 21.34 4.05 33.68
CA ASN A 110 20.65 3.04 34.48
C ASN A 110 19.16 3.37 34.57
N GLY A 111 18.28 2.43 34.18
CA GLY A 111 16.85 2.62 34.17
C GLY A 111 16.36 3.54 33.06
N ALA A 112 17.04 3.53 31.89
CA ALA A 112 16.67 4.34 30.74
C ALA A 112 15.19 4.17 30.32
N VAL A 113 14.59 5.26 29.86
CA VAL A 113 13.19 5.32 29.43
C VAL A 113 13.11 5.70 27.95
N VAL A 114 12.45 4.87 27.17
CA VAL A 114 12.12 5.13 25.75
C VAL A 114 10.66 5.54 25.64
N GLY A 115 10.40 6.70 25.06
CA GLY A 115 9.05 7.17 24.76
C GLY A 115 8.55 6.72 23.40
N LEU A 116 7.29 6.44 23.27
CA LEU A 116 6.53 6.35 22.03
C LEU A 116 5.06 6.67 22.29
N ASP A 117 4.35 7.11 21.26
CA ASP A 117 2.91 7.30 21.37
C ASP A 117 2.18 5.97 21.17
N GLY A 118 1.47 5.49 22.20
CA GLY A 118 0.70 4.26 22.16
C GLY A 118 -0.51 4.31 21.21
N TYR A 119 -0.93 5.49 20.75
CA TYR A 119 -2.00 5.60 19.77
C TYR A 119 -1.55 5.30 18.33
N VAL A 120 -0.27 5.51 18.00
CA VAL A 120 0.25 5.30 16.64
C VAL A 120 1.14 4.07 16.51
N ASN A 121 1.12 3.18 17.51
CA ASN A 121 1.90 1.93 17.51
C ASN A 121 0.98 0.75 17.83
N ALA A 122 1.03 -0.32 17.03
CA ALA A 122 0.24 -1.52 17.27
C ALA A 122 0.64 -2.23 18.58
N ALA A 123 -0.32 -2.90 19.23
CA ALA A 123 -0.09 -3.51 20.54
C ALA A 123 1.05 -4.54 20.54
N ASN A 124 1.15 -5.39 19.51
CA ASN A 124 2.23 -6.38 19.40
C ASN A 124 3.60 -5.74 19.16
N GLU A 125 3.67 -4.66 18.41
CA GLU A 125 4.92 -3.93 18.20
C GLU A 125 5.45 -3.36 19.50
N VAL A 126 4.59 -2.69 20.29
CA VAL A 126 4.96 -2.15 21.60
C VAL A 126 5.39 -3.25 22.55
N ARG A 127 4.66 -4.36 22.61
CA ARG A 127 4.99 -5.51 23.47
C ARG A 127 6.31 -6.15 23.07
N GLY A 128 6.52 -6.40 21.77
CA GLY A 128 7.76 -6.97 21.24
C GLY A 128 8.96 -6.10 21.56
N LEU A 129 8.84 -4.79 21.26
CA LEU A 129 9.87 -3.81 21.55
C LEU A 129 10.17 -3.70 23.05
N ALA A 130 9.16 -3.71 23.90
CA ALA A 130 9.32 -3.66 25.35
C ALA A 130 10.12 -4.85 25.89
N GLU A 131 9.81 -6.06 25.37
CA GLU A 131 10.54 -7.27 25.77
C GLU A 131 12.00 -7.25 25.27
N GLU A 132 12.25 -6.79 24.04
CA GLU A 132 13.58 -6.64 23.48
C GLU A 132 14.41 -5.61 24.28
N LEU A 133 13.87 -4.44 24.56
CA LEU A 133 14.53 -3.37 25.29
C LEU A 133 14.84 -3.78 26.74
N ARG A 134 13.92 -4.53 27.36
CA ARG A 134 14.17 -5.10 28.69
C ARG A 134 15.41 -6.02 28.69
N ARG A 135 15.59 -6.81 27.63
CA ARG A 135 16.79 -7.68 27.45
C ARG A 135 18.06 -6.89 27.18
N GLN A 136 17.96 -5.73 26.54
CA GLN A 136 19.12 -4.85 26.19
C GLN A 136 19.65 -4.01 27.36
N GLY A 137 19.17 -4.21 28.59
CA GLY A 137 19.70 -3.48 29.75
C GLY A 137 18.63 -2.97 30.71
N GLY A 138 17.44 -3.57 30.68
CA GLY A 138 16.32 -3.17 31.56
C GLY A 138 15.71 -1.83 31.17
N ILE A 139 15.82 -1.43 29.90
CA ILE A 139 15.20 -0.23 29.36
C ILE A 139 13.68 -0.39 29.41
N THR A 140 12.96 0.65 29.86
CA THR A 140 11.50 0.68 29.96
C THR A 140 10.87 1.54 28.89
N ILE A 141 9.58 1.28 28.56
CA ILE A 141 8.84 2.09 27.59
C ILE A 141 7.74 2.91 28.29
N ARG A 142 7.64 4.17 27.87
CA ARG A 142 6.52 5.07 28.21
C ARG A 142 5.67 5.30 26.96
N THR A 143 4.35 4.98 27.03
CA THR A 143 3.45 4.91 25.86
C THR A 143 2.32 5.95 25.88
N ASN A 144 2.24 6.80 26.91
CA ASN A 144 1.12 7.72 27.13
C ASN A 144 1.51 9.19 26.92
N PHE A 145 2.38 9.46 25.96
CA PHE A 145 2.92 10.80 25.72
C PHE A 145 3.23 11.00 24.23
N ASP A 146 2.73 12.09 23.64
CA ASP A 146 3.10 12.58 22.33
C ASP A 146 3.80 13.94 22.45
N PRO A 147 5.12 14.03 22.19
CA PRO A 147 5.84 15.30 22.25
C PRO A 147 5.43 16.27 21.13
N LEU A 148 4.87 15.76 20.02
CA LEU A 148 4.47 16.58 18.87
C LEU A 148 3.35 17.55 19.22
N ASP A 149 2.46 17.23 20.14
CA ASP A 149 1.42 18.15 20.66
C ASP A 149 2.04 19.43 21.26
N ILE A 150 3.29 19.33 21.74
CA ILE A 150 3.99 20.44 22.35
C ILE A 150 4.83 21.22 21.34
N ILE A 151 5.56 20.51 20.45
CA ILE A 151 6.60 21.11 19.59
C ILE A 151 6.13 21.40 18.17
N TRP A 152 5.15 20.68 17.64
CA TRP A 152 4.63 20.89 16.28
C TRP A 152 3.49 21.91 16.30
N LYS A 153 3.84 23.20 16.29
CA LYS A 153 2.90 24.31 16.49
C LYS A 153 1.86 24.49 15.39
N ASP A 154 2.22 24.13 14.17
CA ASP A 154 1.39 24.17 12.97
C ASP A 154 0.93 22.77 12.53
N ARG A 155 0.81 21.84 13.49
CA ARG A 155 0.32 20.48 13.24
C ARG A 155 -1.04 20.55 12.56
N PRO A 156 -1.21 19.90 11.39
CA PRO A 156 -2.50 19.83 10.72
C PRO A 156 -3.58 19.27 11.63
N GLU A 157 -4.80 19.75 11.48
CA GLU A 157 -5.95 19.21 12.19
C GLU A 157 -6.30 17.80 11.69
N ILE A 158 -6.97 16.99 12.52
CA ILE A 158 -7.55 15.71 12.07
C ILE A 158 -8.57 16.00 10.97
N PRO A 159 -8.51 15.35 9.80
CA PRO A 159 -9.33 15.71 8.66
C PRO A 159 -10.84 15.53 8.92
N LEU A 160 -11.61 16.46 8.37
CA LEU A 160 -13.07 16.51 8.47
C LEU A 160 -13.73 16.42 7.09
N ASN A 161 -13.15 15.66 6.17
CA ASN A 161 -13.68 15.53 4.82
C ASN A 161 -15.02 14.79 4.80
N THR A 162 -15.85 15.11 3.82
CA THR A 162 -17.18 14.54 3.71
C THR A 162 -17.14 13.03 3.46
N VAL A 163 -17.98 12.31 4.19
CA VAL A 163 -18.19 10.86 4.04
C VAL A 163 -19.53 10.61 3.36
N VAL A 164 -19.51 9.81 2.30
CA VAL A 164 -20.67 9.46 1.49
C VAL A 164 -20.92 7.95 1.52
N GLN A 165 -22.16 7.56 1.23
CA GLN A 165 -22.50 6.16 1.00
C GLN A 165 -21.92 5.69 -0.33
N HIS A 166 -21.30 4.52 -0.33
CA HIS A 166 -20.92 3.80 -1.53
C HIS A 166 -22.13 3.01 -2.06
N PRO A 167 -22.57 3.23 -3.33
CA PRO A 167 -23.79 2.63 -3.86
C PRO A 167 -23.75 1.09 -3.86
N LEU A 168 -24.90 0.48 -3.57
CA LEU A 168 -25.06 -0.98 -3.53
C LEU A 168 -24.77 -1.64 -4.90
N GLU A 169 -25.02 -0.96 -6.00
CA GLU A 169 -24.72 -1.44 -7.36
C GLU A 169 -23.24 -1.75 -7.56
N TYR A 170 -22.33 -1.06 -6.83
CA TYR A 170 -20.88 -1.26 -6.89
C TYR A 170 -20.37 -2.14 -5.73
N SER A 171 -20.94 -1.95 -4.52
CA SER A 171 -20.52 -2.73 -3.34
C SER A 171 -21.06 -4.16 -3.34
N GLY A 172 -22.17 -4.43 -4.04
CA GLY A 172 -22.78 -5.75 -4.23
C GLY A 172 -23.40 -6.41 -3.00
N GLU A 173 -23.13 -5.87 -1.80
CA GLU A 173 -23.62 -6.42 -0.53
C GLU A 173 -23.95 -5.28 0.44
N THR A 174 -25.08 -5.40 1.16
CA THR A 174 -25.50 -4.39 2.14
C THR A 174 -24.64 -4.43 3.39
N ALA A 175 -24.58 -3.31 4.13
CA ALA A 175 -23.85 -3.23 5.39
C ALA A 175 -24.40 -4.23 6.43
N GLU A 176 -25.71 -4.43 6.50
CA GLU A 176 -26.35 -5.38 7.40
C GLU A 176 -25.89 -6.83 7.13
N SER A 177 -25.82 -7.21 5.85
CA SER A 177 -25.34 -8.54 5.45
C SER A 177 -23.88 -8.74 5.85
N LYS A 178 -23.01 -7.76 5.58
CA LYS A 178 -21.60 -7.78 5.97
C LYS A 178 -21.43 -7.87 7.49
N LEU A 179 -22.16 -7.06 8.25
CA LEU A 179 -22.15 -7.10 9.72
C LEU A 179 -22.56 -8.49 10.24
N GLN A 180 -23.55 -9.14 9.64
CA GLN A 180 -23.97 -10.49 10.03
C GLN A 180 -22.88 -11.55 9.74
N ARG A 181 -22.19 -11.44 8.60
CA ARG A 181 -21.05 -12.30 8.28
C ARG A 181 -19.90 -12.11 9.27
N ILE A 182 -19.60 -10.85 9.61
CA ILE A 182 -18.55 -10.51 10.57
C ILE A 182 -18.89 -11.07 11.96
N ARG A 183 -20.12 -10.87 12.46
CA ARG A 183 -20.56 -11.44 13.74
C ARG A 183 -20.43 -12.97 13.76
N THR A 184 -20.77 -13.63 12.66
CA THR A 184 -20.61 -15.09 12.52
C THR A 184 -19.14 -15.51 12.61
N ALA A 185 -18.23 -14.77 11.97
CA ALA A 185 -16.80 -15.05 12.01
C ALA A 185 -16.21 -14.78 13.41
N VAL A 186 -16.57 -13.68 14.04
CA VAL A 186 -16.16 -13.30 15.40
C VAL A 186 -16.57 -14.38 16.41
N LYS A 187 -17.82 -14.86 16.32
CA LYS A 187 -18.31 -15.95 17.17
C LYS A 187 -17.50 -17.25 17.00
N ARG A 188 -17.07 -17.57 15.78
CA ARG A 188 -16.19 -18.74 15.51
C ARG A 188 -14.81 -18.59 16.16
N SER A 189 -14.33 -17.36 16.34
CA SER A 189 -13.09 -17.07 17.05
C SER A 189 -13.26 -17.06 18.59
N GLY A 190 -14.46 -17.39 19.11
CA GLY A 190 -14.74 -17.44 20.53
C GLY A 190 -15.00 -16.07 21.17
N ALA A 191 -15.27 -15.05 20.37
CA ALA A 191 -15.57 -13.69 20.83
C ALA A 191 -17.02 -13.29 20.56
N GLU A 192 -17.52 -12.31 21.32
CA GLU A 192 -18.84 -11.72 21.15
C GLU A 192 -18.79 -10.36 20.47
N ALA A 193 -17.67 -9.67 20.57
CA ALA A 193 -17.48 -8.36 19.95
C ALA A 193 -16.15 -8.29 19.21
N LEU A 194 -16.03 -7.28 18.34
CA LEU A 194 -14.83 -6.96 17.55
C LEU A 194 -14.64 -5.45 17.50
N LEU A 195 -13.44 -4.98 17.77
CA LEU A 195 -13.02 -3.62 17.41
C LEU A 195 -12.31 -3.64 16.07
N VAL A 196 -12.84 -2.91 15.08
CA VAL A 196 -12.22 -2.67 13.78
C VAL A 196 -11.57 -1.30 13.80
N THR A 197 -10.27 -1.24 13.52
CA THR A 197 -9.49 0.01 13.49
C THR A 197 -8.99 0.37 12.09
N ALA A 198 -8.80 -0.60 11.20
CA ALA A 198 -8.38 -0.35 9.83
C ALA A 198 -9.48 0.41 9.06
N LEU A 199 -9.09 1.55 8.45
CA LEU A 199 -10.05 2.47 7.83
C LEU A 199 -10.75 1.87 6.61
N ASP A 200 -10.05 1.10 5.83
CA ASP A 200 -10.58 0.40 4.65
C ASP A 200 -11.53 -0.75 5.03
N ASP A 201 -11.26 -1.43 6.15
CA ASP A 201 -12.16 -2.45 6.71
C ASP A 201 -13.49 -1.84 7.18
N ILE A 202 -13.44 -0.67 7.82
CA ILE A 202 -14.62 0.09 8.24
C ILE A 202 -15.40 0.57 7.02
N ALA A 203 -14.69 1.16 6.03
CA ALA A 203 -15.28 1.67 4.80
C ALA A 203 -15.98 0.55 4.00
N TRP A 204 -15.33 -0.62 3.90
CA TRP A 204 -15.93 -1.81 3.26
C TRP A 204 -17.15 -2.32 4.03
N THR A 205 -17.03 -2.46 5.36
CA THR A 205 -18.10 -3.03 6.20
C THR A 205 -19.38 -2.21 6.12
N LEU A 206 -19.27 -0.88 6.17
CA LEU A 206 -20.40 0.03 6.23
C LEU A 206 -20.80 0.63 4.87
N ASN A 207 -20.13 0.25 3.79
CA ASN A 207 -20.29 0.87 2.47
C ASN A 207 -20.15 2.39 2.52
N LEU A 208 -19.13 2.89 3.17
CA LEU A 208 -18.80 4.32 3.28
C LEU A 208 -17.53 4.64 2.50
N ARG A 209 -17.45 5.86 1.95
CA ARG A 209 -16.24 6.40 1.35
C ARG A 209 -16.04 7.84 1.81
N GLY A 210 -14.77 8.19 2.04
CA GLY A 210 -14.33 9.53 2.41
C GLY A 210 -13.09 9.92 1.63
N SER A 211 -12.35 10.92 2.11
CA SER A 211 -11.09 11.36 1.51
C SER A 211 -10.14 11.90 2.57
N ASP A 212 -10.14 11.30 3.76
CA ASP A 212 -9.29 11.74 4.85
C ASP A 212 -7.83 11.33 4.68
N VAL A 213 -7.57 10.29 3.90
CA VAL A 213 -6.24 9.81 3.53
C VAL A 213 -6.02 10.05 2.04
N HIS A 214 -4.87 10.59 1.69
CA HIS A 214 -4.51 10.84 0.30
C HIS A 214 -4.61 9.57 -0.54
N CYS A 215 -5.19 9.65 -1.72
CA CYS A 215 -5.44 8.54 -2.66
C CYS A 215 -6.32 7.39 -2.15
N ASN A 216 -6.64 7.34 -0.86
CA ASN A 216 -7.44 6.26 -0.26
C ASN A 216 -8.85 6.78 0.09
N PRO A 217 -9.91 6.18 -0.45
CA PRO A 217 -11.29 6.67 -0.27
C PRO A 217 -11.88 6.25 1.08
N VAL A 218 -11.20 6.57 2.18
CA VAL A 218 -11.54 6.18 3.55
C VAL A 218 -11.74 7.38 4.46
N ALA A 219 -12.30 7.15 5.64
CA ALA A 219 -12.55 8.15 6.65
C ALA A 219 -12.01 7.72 8.01
N VAL A 220 -11.40 8.65 8.75
CA VAL A 220 -10.92 8.43 10.12
C VAL A 220 -12.10 8.10 11.02
N ALA A 221 -12.13 6.86 11.52
CA ALA A 221 -13.20 6.30 12.35
C ALA A 221 -12.74 5.01 13.05
N TYR A 222 -13.48 4.59 14.08
CA TYR A 222 -13.41 3.25 14.67
C TYR A 222 -14.78 2.59 14.61
N LEU A 223 -14.81 1.25 14.55
CA LEU A 223 -16.06 0.50 14.51
C LEU A 223 -16.05 -0.62 15.55
N LEU A 224 -16.98 -0.53 16.50
CA LEU A 224 -17.23 -1.59 17.48
C LEU A 224 -18.48 -2.37 17.05
N ILE A 225 -18.31 -3.67 16.84
CA ILE A 225 -19.37 -4.60 16.46
C ILE A 225 -19.55 -5.59 17.59
N ASP A 226 -20.69 -5.62 18.22
CA ASP A 226 -21.06 -6.68 19.15
C ASP A 226 -22.25 -7.50 18.63
N VAL A 227 -22.75 -8.45 19.43
CA VAL A 227 -23.84 -9.36 19.03
C VAL A 227 -25.12 -8.64 18.65
N GLU A 228 -25.42 -7.51 19.29
CA GLU A 228 -26.67 -6.76 19.09
C GLU A 228 -26.42 -5.37 18.52
N LYS A 229 -25.34 -4.71 18.90
CA LYS A 229 -25.05 -3.33 18.60
C LYS A 229 -23.88 -3.18 17.61
N THR A 230 -23.92 -2.13 16.86
CA THR A 230 -22.78 -1.65 16.07
C THR A 230 -22.63 -0.15 16.34
N ILE A 231 -21.43 0.27 16.74
CA ILE A 231 -21.12 1.66 17.07
C ILE A 231 -20.00 2.15 16.17
N LEU A 232 -20.29 3.18 15.39
CA LEU A 232 -19.29 3.91 14.59
C LEU A 232 -18.85 5.15 15.37
N TYR A 233 -17.58 5.19 15.76
CA TYR A 233 -16.94 6.36 16.35
C TYR A 233 -16.34 7.22 15.25
N ILE A 234 -17.00 8.33 14.91
CA ILE A 234 -16.62 9.26 13.85
C ILE A 234 -17.05 10.68 14.20
N ASN A 235 -16.33 11.68 13.70
CA ASN A 235 -16.84 13.04 13.82
C ASN A 235 -18.11 13.21 12.96
N LYS A 236 -19.25 13.44 13.62
CA LYS A 236 -20.59 13.44 13.00
C LYS A 236 -20.74 14.49 11.90
N VAL A 237 -19.98 15.59 11.96
CA VAL A 237 -20.03 16.66 10.93
C VAL A 237 -19.57 16.19 9.55
N LYS A 238 -18.85 15.09 9.48
CA LYS A 238 -18.35 14.50 8.22
C LYS A 238 -19.43 13.79 7.42
N LEU A 239 -20.49 13.31 8.08
CA LEU A 239 -21.48 12.45 7.45
C LEU A 239 -22.41 13.24 6.53
N ALA A 240 -22.34 12.97 5.22
CA ALA A 240 -23.38 13.43 4.29
C ALA A 240 -24.74 12.81 4.64
N PRO A 241 -25.86 13.45 4.29
CA PRO A 241 -27.21 12.91 4.57
C PRO A 241 -27.38 11.45 4.10
N SER A 242 -26.87 11.09 2.92
CA SER A 242 -26.94 9.71 2.39
C SER A 242 -26.21 8.71 3.28
N ALA A 243 -25.03 9.07 3.82
CA ALA A 243 -24.27 8.22 4.72
C ALA A 243 -24.99 8.09 6.08
N ALA A 244 -25.51 9.18 6.62
CA ALA A 244 -26.24 9.15 7.89
C ALA A 244 -27.52 8.30 7.80
N ASP A 245 -28.26 8.40 6.70
CA ASP A 245 -29.48 7.62 6.46
C ASP A 245 -29.14 6.12 6.29
N ALA A 246 -28.07 5.79 5.55
CA ALA A 246 -27.60 4.42 5.38
C ALA A 246 -27.17 3.78 6.71
N LEU A 247 -26.41 4.49 7.53
CA LEU A 247 -25.99 4.01 8.87
C LEU A 247 -27.21 3.77 9.78
N LYS A 248 -28.18 4.68 9.76
CA LYS A 248 -29.42 4.53 10.52
C LYS A 248 -30.23 3.32 10.04
N ALA A 249 -30.33 3.10 8.73
CA ALA A 249 -31.02 1.95 8.15
C ALA A 249 -30.35 0.63 8.55
N ALA A 250 -29.00 0.60 8.61
CA ALA A 250 -28.22 -0.55 9.04
C ALA A 250 -28.20 -0.75 10.57
N GLY A 251 -28.90 0.08 11.33
CA GLY A 251 -28.94 0.00 12.80
C GLY A 251 -27.62 0.38 13.48
N VAL A 252 -26.77 1.18 12.83
CA VAL A 252 -25.50 1.64 13.36
C VAL A 252 -25.68 2.88 14.21
N VAL A 253 -25.22 2.83 15.44
CA VAL A 253 -25.17 4.00 16.35
C VAL A 253 -23.92 4.80 16.02
N VAL A 254 -24.06 6.13 15.93
CA VAL A 254 -22.92 7.02 15.65
C VAL A 254 -22.55 7.79 16.92
N GLU A 255 -21.31 7.65 17.33
CA GLU A 255 -20.70 8.35 18.45
C GLU A 255 -19.53 9.23 18.00
N ASP A 256 -19.11 10.20 18.82
CA ASP A 256 -17.97 11.02 18.49
C ASP A 256 -16.66 10.22 18.52
N TYR A 257 -15.75 10.51 17.59
CA TYR A 257 -14.50 9.78 17.40
C TYR A 257 -13.70 9.61 18.70
N GLY A 258 -13.57 10.66 19.49
CA GLY A 258 -12.84 10.64 20.76
C GLY A 258 -13.46 9.75 21.86
N ASN A 259 -14.71 9.34 21.71
CA ASN A 259 -15.41 8.53 22.70
C ASN A 259 -15.01 7.04 22.68
N VAL A 260 -14.22 6.59 21.70
CA VAL A 260 -13.85 5.17 21.56
C VAL A 260 -13.15 4.61 22.80
N VAL A 261 -12.23 5.36 23.41
CA VAL A 261 -11.51 4.92 24.62
C VAL A 261 -12.47 4.67 25.77
N GLU A 262 -13.39 5.62 25.98
CA GLU A 262 -14.37 5.52 27.05
C GLU A 262 -15.38 4.40 26.77
N GLY A 263 -15.79 4.24 25.51
CA GLY A 263 -16.61 3.12 25.08
C GLY A 263 -15.95 1.75 25.36
N LEU A 264 -14.65 1.63 25.13
CA LEU A 264 -13.90 0.40 25.41
C LEU A 264 -13.71 0.16 26.90
N ARG A 265 -13.44 1.20 27.71
CA ARG A 265 -13.33 1.08 29.18
C ARG A 265 -14.64 0.60 29.81
N HIS A 266 -15.77 1.07 29.29
CA HIS A 266 -17.11 0.70 29.76
C HIS A 266 -17.75 -0.45 28.96
N PHE A 267 -16.97 -1.15 28.12
CA PHE A 267 -17.48 -2.32 27.41
C PHE A 267 -18.01 -3.37 28.40
N ASP A 268 -19.31 -3.60 28.34
CA ASP A 268 -20.05 -4.47 29.28
C ASP A 268 -20.27 -5.92 28.78
N GLY A 269 -19.96 -6.19 27.49
CA GLY A 269 -19.99 -7.54 26.91
C GLY A 269 -19.03 -8.52 27.59
N TYR A 270 -19.22 -9.81 27.33
CA TYR A 270 -18.42 -10.87 27.94
C TYR A 270 -16.95 -10.82 27.51
N ASN A 271 -16.71 -10.76 26.19
CA ASN A 271 -15.37 -10.63 25.62
C ASN A 271 -15.38 -9.91 24.26
N ILE A 272 -14.19 -9.44 23.86
CA ILE A 272 -13.99 -8.68 22.62
C ILE A 272 -12.73 -9.17 21.92
N LEU A 273 -12.83 -9.43 20.61
CA LEU A 273 -11.68 -9.71 19.75
C LEU A 273 -10.94 -8.41 19.45
N LEU A 274 -9.67 -8.37 19.76
CA LEU A 274 -8.73 -7.34 19.38
C LEU A 274 -7.59 -7.99 18.61
N ASP A 275 -7.34 -7.50 17.38
CA ASP A 275 -6.16 -7.91 16.62
C ASP A 275 -4.95 -7.13 17.11
N PRO A 276 -3.99 -7.74 17.82
CA PRO A 276 -2.88 -7.01 18.42
C PRO A 276 -1.87 -6.48 17.39
N ASN A 277 -1.95 -6.93 16.13
CA ASN A 277 -1.13 -6.41 15.03
C ASN A 277 -1.76 -5.18 14.36
N GLN A 278 -3.05 -4.92 14.62
CA GLN A 278 -3.81 -3.83 13.99
C GLN A 278 -4.26 -2.78 15.01
N VAL A 279 -4.76 -3.22 16.16
CA VAL A 279 -5.24 -2.31 17.21
C VAL A 279 -4.06 -1.65 17.90
N ASN A 280 -4.08 -0.32 17.98
CA ASN A 280 -3.05 0.44 18.67
C ASN A 280 -2.99 0.13 20.18
N TYR A 281 -1.82 0.33 20.77
CA TYR A 281 -1.55 -0.06 22.16
C TYR A 281 -2.44 0.67 23.18
N ALA A 282 -2.80 1.92 22.92
CA ALA A 282 -3.64 2.70 23.82
C ALA A 282 -5.06 2.14 23.89
N LEU A 283 -5.68 1.82 22.76
CA LEU A 283 -7.02 1.20 22.69
C LEU A 283 -7.00 -0.23 23.21
N PHE A 284 -5.96 -0.98 22.85
CA PHE A 284 -5.79 -2.36 23.34
C PHE A 284 -5.73 -2.40 24.88
N SER A 285 -4.99 -1.47 25.48
CA SER A 285 -4.82 -1.37 26.94
C SER A 285 -6.05 -0.78 27.66
N ALA A 286 -6.98 -0.16 26.93
CA ALA A 286 -8.22 0.38 27.52
C ALA A 286 -9.21 -0.72 27.91
N VAL A 287 -9.11 -1.90 27.28
CA VAL A 287 -9.96 -3.07 27.56
C VAL A 287 -9.33 -3.91 28.69
N SER A 288 -10.15 -4.37 29.61
CA SER A 288 -9.68 -5.33 30.63
C SER A 288 -9.10 -6.59 30.00
N ALA A 289 -7.87 -6.96 30.34
CA ALA A 289 -7.19 -8.12 29.79
C ALA A 289 -8.00 -9.45 29.90
N LYS A 290 -8.86 -9.57 30.89
CA LYS A 290 -9.74 -10.73 31.08
C LYS A 290 -10.84 -10.85 30.01
N LYS A 291 -11.15 -9.74 29.33
CA LYS A 291 -12.16 -9.68 28.27
C LYS A 291 -11.57 -9.79 26.86
N VAL A 292 -10.26 -9.67 26.70
CA VAL A 292 -9.62 -9.66 25.38
C VAL A 292 -9.46 -11.09 24.84
N VAL A 293 -9.92 -11.29 23.60
CA VAL A 293 -9.59 -12.44 22.76
C VAL A 293 -8.61 -11.95 21.69
N GLU A 294 -7.34 -12.35 21.79
CA GLU A 294 -6.32 -11.96 20.83
C GLU A 294 -6.40 -12.87 19.59
N ALA A 295 -6.83 -12.32 18.47
CA ALA A 295 -6.87 -13.00 17.18
C ALA A 295 -6.85 -12.00 16.03
N ALA A 296 -6.48 -12.47 14.83
CA ALA A 296 -6.58 -11.66 13.63
C ALA A 296 -8.05 -11.26 13.35
N SER A 297 -8.24 -10.01 12.89
CA SER A 297 -9.54 -9.54 12.44
C SER A 297 -10.05 -10.40 11.27
N PRO A 298 -11.31 -10.86 11.28
CA PRO A 298 -11.88 -11.61 10.16
C PRO A 298 -12.21 -10.70 8.95
N VAL A 299 -12.26 -9.38 9.13
CA VAL A 299 -12.73 -8.46 8.09
C VAL A 299 -11.85 -8.48 6.84
N PRO A 300 -10.51 -8.43 6.92
CA PRO A 300 -9.65 -8.51 5.73
C PRO A 300 -9.89 -9.79 4.92
N TYR A 301 -10.11 -10.93 5.58
CA TYR A 301 -10.38 -12.21 4.91
C TYR A 301 -11.75 -12.27 4.22
N LEU A 302 -12.73 -11.51 4.72
CA LEU A 302 -14.06 -11.40 4.09
C LEU A 302 -14.05 -10.41 2.93
N LYS A 303 -13.27 -9.32 3.05
CA LYS A 303 -13.16 -8.24 2.08
C LYS A 303 -12.35 -8.63 0.85
N CYS A 304 -11.25 -9.36 1.02
CA CYS A 304 -10.33 -9.67 -0.07
C CYS A 304 -10.94 -10.59 -1.14
N VAL A 305 -11.96 -11.39 -0.81
CA VAL A 305 -12.71 -12.21 -1.77
C VAL A 305 -13.84 -11.38 -2.35
N LYS A 306 -13.66 -10.89 -3.55
CA LYS A 306 -14.59 -9.98 -4.24
C LYS A 306 -15.88 -10.70 -4.62
N ASN A 307 -17.02 -10.02 -4.41
CA ASN A 307 -18.30 -10.49 -4.88
C ASN A 307 -18.47 -10.19 -6.39
N GLU A 308 -19.56 -10.68 -6.99
CA GLU A 308 -19.80 -10.53 -8.43
C GLU A 308 -19.92 -9.07 -8.89
N ALA A 309 -20.45 -8.16 -8.05
CA ALA A 309 -20.56 -6.75 -8.41
C ALA A 309 -19.16 -6.09 -8.41
N GLU A 310 -18.36 -6.35 -7.39
CA GLU A 310 -16.98 -5.88 -7.30
C GLU A 310 -16.13 -6.42 -8.47
N ILE A 311 -16.27 -7.70 -8.82
CA ILE A 311 -15.55 -8.29 -9.98
C ILE A 311 -15.97 -7.60 -11.28
N ARG A 312 -17.27 -7.39 -11.52
CA ARG A 312 -17.73 -6.62 -12.69
C ARG A 312 -17.19 -5.19 -12.68
N GLY A 313 -17.13 -4.57 -11.51
CA GLY A 313 -16.55 -3.25 -11.32
C GLY A 313 -15.07 -3.20 -11.72
N PHE A 314 -14.25 -4.15 -11.26
CA PHE A 314 -12.84 -4.26 -11.67
C PHE A 314 -12.69 -4.38 -13.19
N HIS A 315 -13.45 -5.27 -13.84
CA HIS A 315 -13.41 -5.39 -15.31
C HIS A 315 -13.78 -4.08 -16.01
N SER A 316 -14.78 -3.36 -15.51
CA SER A 316 -15.18 -2.07 -16.06
C SER A 316 -14.14 -0.97 -15.82
N ALA A 317 -13.55 -0.92 -14.62
CA ALA A 317 -12.50 0.03 -14.27
C ALA A 317 -11.25 -0.19 -15.14
N MET A 318 -10.80 -1.44 -15.28
CA MET A 318 -9.65 -1.78 -16.11
C MET A 318 -9.86 -1.50 -17.59
N LEU A 319 -11.10 -1.61 -18.09
CA LEU A 319 -11.43 -1.24 -19.47
C LEU A 319 -11.27 0.27 -19.69
N ARG A 320 -11.79 1.10 -18.79
CA ARG A 320 -11.64 2.58 -18.85
C ARG A 320 -10.21 3.02 -18.68
N ASP A 321 -9.51 2.43 -17.71
CA ASP A 321 -8.09 2.72 -17.46
C ASP A 321 -7.23 2.33 -18.67
N GLY A 322 -7.53 1.19 -19.29
CA GLY A 322 -6.86 0.73 -20.52
C GLY A 322 -7.03 1.71 -21.68
N VAL A 323 -8.20 2.32 -21.84
CA VAL A 323 -8.42 3.39 -22.83
C VAL A 323 -7.53 4.61 -22.51
N ALA A 324 -7.48 5.04 -21.26
CA ALA A 324 -6.61 6.16 -20.86
C ALA A 324 -5.13 5.85 -21.10
N MET A 325 -4.69 4.63 -20.76
CA MET A 325 -3.32 4.18 -21.00
C MET A 325 -2.95 4.13 -22.48
N VAL A 326 -3.82 3.61 -23.36
CA VAL A 326 -3.58 3.60 -24.82
C VAL A 326 -3.44 5.01 -25.36
N LYS A 327 -4.34 5.92 -25.00
CA LYS A 327 -4.26 7.34 -25.39
C LYS A 327 -2.96 7.98 -24.92
N PHE A 328 -2.54 7.70 -23.71
CA PHE A 328 -1.30 8.18 -23.14
C PHE A 328 -0.08 7.64 -23.89
N LEU A 329 0.01 6.33 -24.11
CA LEU A 329 1.13 5.69 -24.80
C LEU A 329 1.25 6.13 -26.27
N HIS A 330 0.11 6.31 -26.94
CA HIS A 330 0.07 6.87 -28.30
C HIS A 330 0.63 8.30 -28.36
N TRP A 331 0.31 9.12 -27.36
CA TRP A 331 0.78 10.51 -27.26
C TRP A 331 2.26 10.62 -26.84
N LEU A 332 2.77 9.71 -26.00
CA LEU A 332 4.01 9.88 -25.23
C LEU A 332 5.26 10.03 -26.10
N LYS A 333 5.56 9.02 -26.96
CA LYS A 333 6.81 9.02 -27.77
C LYS A 333 6.88 10.26 -28.69
N PRO A 334 5.85 10.62 -29.48
CA PRO A 334 5.85 11.84 -30.27
C PRO A 334 6.02 13.14 -29.46
N ALA A 335 5.43 13.19 -28.26
CA ALA A 335 5.55 14.37 -27.40
C ALA A 335 6.98 14.53 -26.84
N VAL A 336 7.64 13.43 -26.48
CA VAL A 336 9.04 13.44 -26.02
C VAL A 336 9.99 13.81 -27.17
N GLU A 337 9.76 13.32 -28.39
CA GLU A 337 10.53 13.70 -29.57
C GLU A 337 10.41 15.20 -29.89
N ALA A 338 9.24 15.78 -29.68
CA ALA A 338 9.01 17.21 -29.83
C ALA A 338 9.72 18.06 -28.74
N GLY A 339 10.11 17.45 -27.62
CA GLY A 339 10.82 18.08 -26.50
C GLY A 339 9.91 18.76 -25.47
N GLY A 340 10.48 19.12 -24.34
CA GLY A 340 9.80 19.86 -23.27
C GLY A 340 8.90 19.01 -22.36
N GLN A 341 8.88 17.69 -22.51
CA GLN A 341 8.20 16.82 -21.57
C GLN A 341 9.12 16.45 -20.40
N THR A 342 8.57 16.49 -19.18
CA THR A 342 9.26 16.13 -17.95
C THR A 342 8.47 15.02 -17.22
N GLU A 343 9.04 14.45 -16.17
CA GLU A 343 8.37 13.46 -15.33
C GLU A 343 7.02 13.98 -14.81
N LEU A 344 6.99 15.21 -14.29
CA LEU A 344 5.77 15.86 -13.81
C LEU A 344 4.75 16.16 -14.93
N THR A 345 5.22 16.49 -16.16
CA THR A 345 4.27 16.78 -17.26
C THR A 345 3.60 15.52 -17.78
N VAL A 346 4.30 14.38 -17.84
CA VAL A 346 3.71 13.11 -18.28
C VAL A 346 2.77 12.53 -17.23
N GLU A 347 3.08 12.67 -15.94
CA GLU A 347 2.17 12.34 -14.84
C GLU A 347 0.85 13.11 -14.96
N LYS A 348 0.92 14.44 -15.08
CA LYS A 348 -0.26 15.31 -15.27
C LYS A 348 -1.06 14.93 -16.51
N LYS A 349 -0.37 14.59 -17.61
CA LYS A 349 -1.04 14.15 -18.84
C LYS A 349 -1.82 12.87 -18.63
N LEU A 350 -1.22 11.85 -18.00
CA LEU A 350 -1.91 10.58 -17.72
C LEU A 350 -3.11 10.81 -16.81
N THR A 351 -2.95 11.56 -15.73
CA THR A 351 -4.04 11.90 -14.80
C THR A 351 -5.19 12.61 -15.53
N SER A 352 -4.89 13.52 -16.46
CA SER A 352 -5.92 14.19 -17.25
C SER A 352 -6.72 13.23 -18.14
N LEU A 353 -6.06 12.26 -18.77
CA LEU A 353 -6.71 11.25 -19.62
C LEU A 353 -7.57 10.26 -18.80
N ARG A 354 -7.15 9.92 -17.60
CA ARG A 354 -7.95 9.15 -16.64
C ARG A 354 -9.17 9.94 -16.17
N ALA A 355 -9.02 11.24 -15.94
CA ALA A 355 -10.12 12.13 -15.53
C ALA A 355 -11.21 12.29 -16.62
N GLU A 356 -10.90 12.04 -17.89
CA GLU A 356 -11.89 11.98 -18.96
C GLU A 356 -12.78 10.72 -18.89
N GLN A 357 -12.37 9.69 -18.14
CA GLN A 357 -13.08 8.43 -18.06
C GLN A 357 -14.28 8.53 -17.07
N PRO A 358 -15.42 7.90 -17.38
CA PRO A 358 -16.55 7.84 -16.46
C PRO A 358 -16.15 7.23 -15.11
N LEU A 359 -16.78 7.70 -14.05
CA LEU A 359 -16.61 7.22 -12.67
C LEU A 359 -15.24 7.50 -12.02
N PHE A 360 -14.35 8.23 -12.68
CA PHE A 360 -13.05 8.62 -12.11
C PHE A 360 -13.23 9.45 -10.83
N LYS A 361 -12.43 9.16 -9.80
CA LYS A 361 -12.46 9.81 -8.49
C LYS A 361 -11.12 10.39 -8.04
N GLY A 362 -10.05 10.05 -8.71
CA GLY A 362 -8.69 10.47 -8.40
C GLY A 362 -7.69 9.37 -8.75
N VAL A 363 -6.43 9.60 -8.43
CA VAL A 363 -5.39 8.55 -8.53
C VAL A 363 -5.48 7.61 -7.33
N SER A 364 -5.03 6.36 -7.49
CA SER A 364 -5.01 5.36 -6.41
C SER A 364 -3.76 5.46 -5.55
N PHE A 365 -2.70 6.07 -6.07
CA PHE A 365 -1.47 6.48 -5.40
C PHE A 365 -0.77 7.54 -6.26
N ASP A 366 0.24 8.22 -5.70
CA ASP A 366 1.01 9.22 -6.44
C ASP A 366 1.82 8.54 -7.55
N THR A 367 1.65 9.02 -8.77
CA THR A 367 2.23 8.38 -9.96
C THR A 367 3.76 8.40 -9.92
N ILE A 368 4.37 7.25 -10.10
CA ILE A 368 5.81 7.10 -10.29
C ILE A 368 6.12 7.25 -11.78
N ALA A 369 6.57 8.42 -12.19
CA ALA A 369 7.05 8.68 -13.55
C ALA A 369 8.56 8.87 -13.49
N ALA A 370 9.32 7.79 -13.60
CA ALA A 370 10.74 7.77 -13.28
C ALA A 370 11.60 7.52 -14.54
N TYR A 371 12.31 8.56 -14.98
CA TYR A 371 13.15 8.51 -16.17
C TYR A 371 14.57 8.06 -15.83
N GLN A 372 15.10 7.08 -16.57
CA GLN A 372 16.49 6.58 -16.47
C GLN A 372 16.86 6.22 -15.02
N GLU A 373 17.86 6.90 -14.42
CA GLU A 373 18.35 6.63 -13.06
C GLU A 373 17.30 6.75 -11.97
N HIS A 374 16.29 7.63 -12.14
CA HIS A 374 15.17 7.74 -11.20
C HIS A 374 14.34 6.44 -11.14
N GLY A 375 14.28 5.68 -12.24
CA GLY A 375 13.64 4.37 -12.27
C GLY A 375 14.28 3.34 -11.34
N ALA A 376 15.52 3.56 -10.89
CA ALA A 376 16.17 2.71 -9.90
C ALA A 376 15.68 2.95 -8.45
N ILE A 377 14.95 4.04 -8.22
CA ILE A 377 14.29 4.36 -6.95
C ILE A 377 12.89 3.76 -7.00
N VAL A 378 12.66 2.65 -6.29
CA VAL A 378 11.46 1.81 -6.45
C VAL A 378 10.16 2.60 -6.27
N HIS A 379 10.11 3.48 -5.26
CA HIS A 379 9.00 4.40 -4.98
C HIS A 379 9.46 5.86 -5.19
N TYR A 380 9.88 6.15 -6.43
CA TYR A 380 10.25 7.52 -6.81
C TYR A 380 9.01 8.39 -6.93
N GLU A 381 9.10 9.59 -6.41
CA GLU A 381 8.10 10.65 -6.58
C GLU A 381 8.80 11.89 -7.12
N ALA A 382 8.40 12.33 -8.31
CA ALA A 382 8.95 13.53 -8.91
C ALA A 382 8.48 14.78 -8.15
N THR A 383 9.42 15.64 -7.78
CA THR A 383 9.14 16.96 -7.20
C THR A 383 9.63 18.06 -8.13
N PRO A 384 9.24 19.32 -7.94
CA PRO A 384 9.78 20.42 -8.73
C PRO A 384 11.31 20.51 -8.71
N GLU A 385 11.94 20.01 -7.64
CA GLU A 385 13.40 20.02 -7.45
C GLU A 385 14.10 18.86 -8.15
N THR A 386 13.42 17.70 -8.28
CA THR A 386 13.98 16.48 -8.88
C THR A 386 13.53 16.25 -10.32
N ASP A 387 12.50 16.98 -10.79
CA ASP A 387 11.90 16.83 -12.11
C ASP A 387 12.93 16.98 -13.24
N VAL A 388 12.99 16.02 -14.14
CA VAL A 388 13.92 16.02 -15.27
C VAL A 388 13.18 15.93 -16.61
N GLU A 389 13.79 16.54 -17.64
CA GLU A 389 13.27 16.47 -19.00
C GLU A 389 13.51 15.08 -19.63
N LEU A 390 12.46 14.48 -20.16
CA LEU A 390 12.52 13.23 -20.90
C LEU A 390 13.18 13.46 -22.27
N LYS A 391 14.05 12.54 -22.67
CA LYS A 391 14.70 12.55 -23.98
C LYS A 391 14.33 11.29 -24.77
N PRO A 392 14.37 11.30 -26.12
CA PRO A 392 14.02 10.15 -26.97
C PRO A 392 15.10 9.04 -26.90
N ARG A 393 15.36 8.51 -25.70
CA ARG A 393 16.30 7.42 -25.42
C ARG A 393 16.03 6.81 -24.06
N GLY A 394 16.40 5.53 -23.87
CA GLY A 394 16.33 4.84 -22.60
C GLY A 394 14.90 4.61 -22.10
N PHE A 395 14.74 4.41 -20.83
CA PHE A 395 13.48 4.01 -20.20
C PHE A 395 12.79 5.13 -19.40
N LEU A 396 11.47 5.17 -19.53
CA LEU A 396 10.56 5.73 -18.53
C LEU A 396 9.87 4.54 -17.82
N LEU A 397 10.10 4.37 -16.53
CA LEU A 397 9.31 3.51 -15.67
C LEU A 397 8.09 4.33 -15.22
N LEU A 398 6.90 3.87 -15.57
CA LEU A 398 5.64 4.53 -15.26
C LEU A 398 4.76 3.57 -14.47
N ASP A 399 4.63 3.84 -13.18
CA ASP A 399 3.76 3.11 -12.26
C ASP A 399 2.65 4.04 -11.78
N SER A 400 1.40 3.63 -11.95
CA SER A 400 0.26 4.52 -11.78
C SER A 400 -1.06 3.77 -11.65
N GLY A 401 -2.02 4.40 -11.01
CA GLY A 401 -3.34 3.82 -10.86
C GLY A 401 -4.42 4.88 -10.69
N ALA A 402 -5.67 4.45 -10.74
CA ALA A 402 -6.84 5.30 -10.57
C ALA A 402 -7.86 4.70 -9.61
N GLN A 403 -8.55 5.56 -8.89
CA GLN A 403 -9.78 5.26 -8.18
C GLN A 403 -10.96 5.53 -9.11
N TYR A 404 -11.68 4.48 -9.46
CA TYR A 404 -13.01 4.56 -10.07
C TYR A 404 -14.06 4.16 -9.04
N LEU A 405 -15.26 4.70 -9.16
CA LEU A 405 -16.34 4.41 -8.19
C LEU A 405 -16.65 2.92 -8.07
N ASP A 406 -16.34 2.13 -9.08
CA ASP A 406 -16.56 0.68 -9.18
C ASP A 406 -15.29 -0.18 -9.10
N GLY A 407 -14.09 0.42 -8.93
CA GLY A 407 -12.86 -0.33 -8.78
C GLY A 407 -11.61 0.55 -8.67
N THR A 408 -10.52 -0.06 -8.27
CA THR A 408 -9.20 0.56 -8.17
C THR A 408 -8.27 -0.07 -9.20
N THR A 409 -7.44 0.72 -9.88
CA THR A 409 -6.44 0.20 -10.81
C THR A 409 -5.03 0.43 -10.30
N ASP A 410 -4.14 -0.45 -10.72
CA ASP A 410 -2.72 -0.46 -10.44
C ASP A 410 -1.99 -1.08 -11.63
N ILE A 411 -1.02 -0.36 -12.19
CA ILE A 411 -0.30 -0.80 -13.38
C ILE A 411 1.09 -0.18 -13.47
N THR A 412 2.09 -0.97 -13.77
CA THR A 412 3.39 -0.47 -14.19
C THR A 412 3.71 -0.89 -15.62
N ARG A 413 4.23 0.07 -16.40
CA ARG A 413 4.90 -0.19 -17.68
C ARG A 413 6.26 0.50 -17.71
N THR A 414 7.29 -0.23 -18.12
CA THR A 414 8.58 0.34 -18.49
C THR A 414 8.57 0.57 -19.99
N ILE A 415 8.71 1.83 -20.39
CA ILE A 415 8.47 2.30 -21.75
C ILE A 415 9.80 2.78 -22.36
N PRO A 416 10.28 2.16 -23.47
CA PRO A 416 11.43 2.69 -24.20
C PRO A 416 11.04 3.97 -24.92
N LEU A 417 11.69 5.09 -24.58
CA LEU A 417 11.47 6.39 -25.24
C LEU A 417 12.28 6.56 -26.54
N GLY A 418 13.09 5.56 -26.88
CA GLY A 418 13.95 5.49 -28.04
C GLY A 418 14.96 4.36 -27.90
N PRO A 419 16.16 4.44 -28.49
CA PRO A 419 17.15 3.38 -28.41
C PRO A 419 17.51 3.01 -26.98
N VAL A 420 17.60 1.71 -26.70
CA VAL A 420 18.01 1.11 -25.42
C VAL A 420 19.33 0.36 -25.56
N THR A 421 20.08 0.23 -24.48
CA THR A 421 21.31 -0.57 -24.47
C THR A 421 21.02 -2.06 -24.38
N GLU A 422 22.00 -2.91 -24.69
CA GLU A 422 21.89 -4.36 -24.52
C GLU A 422 21.66 -4.76 -23.05
N GLU A 423 22.24 -4.02 -22.08
CA GLU A 423 21.99 -4.22 -20.66
C GLU A 423 20.51 -3.94 -20.31
N GLN A 424 19.96 -2.84 -20.81
CA GLN A 424 18.55 -2.48 -20.62
C GLN A 424 17.62 -3.54 -21.24
N LYS A 425 17.92 -3.98 -22.45
CA LYS A 425 17.15 -5.00 -23.17
C LYS A 425 17.15 -6.34 -22.42
N LYS A 426 18.31 -6.77 -21.94
CA LYS A 426 18.45 -8.01 -21.14
C LYS A 426 17.65 -7.91 -19.84
N VAL A 427 17.79 -6.81 -19.08
CA VAL A 427 17.10 -6.60 -17.79
C VAL A 427 15.60 -6.56 -17.99
N TYR A 428 15.13 -5.82 -19.00
CA TYR A 428 13.71 -5.78 -19.35
C TYR A 428 13.14 -7.17 -19.63
N THR A 429 13.86 -7.95 -20.41
CA THR A 429 13.41 -9.31 -20.80
C THR A 429 13.38 -10.27 -19.60
N LEU A 430 14.34 -10.16 -18.67
CA LEU A 430 14.33 -10.96 -17.44
C LEU A 430 13.12 -10.65 -16.55
N VAL A 431 12.76 -9.37 -16.42
CA VAL A 431 11.55 -8.95 -15.70
C VAL A 431 10.29 -9.45 -16.40
N LEU A 432 10.20 -9.27 -17.72
CA LEU A 432 9.08 -9.78 -18.53
C LEU A 432 8.90 -11.29 -18.38
N LYS A 433 9.98 -12.07 -18.38
CA LYS A 433 9.91 -13.53 -18.15
C LYS A 433 9.33 -13.84 -16.78
N GLY A 434 9.76 -13.13 -15.72
CA GLY A 434 9.25 -13.32 -14.37
C GLY A 434 7.75 -13.05 -14.31
N HIS A 435 7.31 -11.94 -14.89
CA HIS A 435 5.90 -11.55 -15.00
C HIS A 435 5.07 -12.63 -15.71
N ILE A 436 5.50 -13.09 -16.89
CA ILE A 436 4.78 -14.12 -17.65
C ILE A 436 4.72 -15.46 -16.89
N GLN A 437 5.80 -15.87 -16.24
CA GLN A 437 5.85 -17.15 -15.52
C GLN A 437 4.90 -17.19 -14.33
N LEU A 438 4.69 -16.07 -13.65
CA LEU A 438 3.72 -15.98 -12.58
C LEU A 438 2.28 -16.02 -13.13
N GLU A 439 1.97 -15.28 -14.17
CA GLU A 439 0.65 -15.29 -14.80
C GLU A 439 0.25 -16.65 -15.41
N LEU A 440 1.22 -17.40 -15.95
CA LEU A 440 1.01 -18.76 -16.47
C LEU A 440 0.74 -19.80 -15.37
N CYS A 441 1.03 -19.47 -14.11
CA CYS A 441 0.99 -20.43 -13.01
C CYS A 441 -0.42 -21.00 -12.79
N LYS A 442 -0.44 -22.34 -12.62
CA LYS A 442 -1.59 -23.07 -12.08
C LYS A 442 -1.17 -23.64 -10.73
N PHE A 443 -1.99 -23.46 -9.71
CA PHE A 443 -1.60 -23.79 -8.34
C PHE A 443 -2.75 -24.42 -7.56
N PRO A 444 -2.44 -25.28 -6.57
CA PRO A 444 -3.48 -25.91 -5.76
C PRO A 444 -4.19 -24.87 -4.89
N ASN A 445 -5.49 -25.07 -4.68
CA ASN A 445 -6.24 -24.30 -3.69
C ASN A 445 -5.52 -24.35 -2.33
N HIS A 446 -5.55 -23.27 -1.58
CA HIS A 446 -4.81 -23.06 -0.34
C HIS A 446 -3.29 -22.77 -0.48
N ALA A 447 -2.73 -22.68 -1.67
CA ALA A 447 -1.38 -22.17 -1.82
C ALA A 447 -1.31 -20.69 -1.39
N SER A 448 -0.26 -20.32 -0.66
CA SER A 448 0.02 -18.91 -0.34
C SER A 448 0.85 -18.26 -1.46
N GLY A 449 0.78 -16.94 -1.56
CA GLY A 449 1.59 -16.20 -2.52
C GLY A 449 3.10 -16.38 -2.32
N THR A 450 3.57 -16.66 -1.09
CA THR A 450 4.98 -16.98 -0.81
C THR A 450 5.46 -18.20 -1.61
N GLN A 451 4.60 -19.20 -1.83
CA GLN A 451 4.95 -20.39 -2.62
C GLN A 451 5.08 -20.07 -4.11
N LEU A 452 4.43 -19.02 -4.61
CA LEU A 452 4.39 -18.64 -6.01
C LEU A 452 5.45 -17.59 -6.38
N ASP A 453 5.93 -16.81 -5.42
CA ASP A 453 6.85 -15.69 -5.61
C ASP A 453 8.12 -16.08 -6.39
N VAL A 454 8.63 -17.28 -6.19
CA VAL A 454 9.81 -17.79 -6.88
C VAL A 454 9.66 -17.81 -8.41
N LEU A 455 8.45 -17.96 -8.92
CA LEU A 455 8.20 -17.99 -10.36
C LEU A 455 8.56 -16.66 -11.02
N ALA A 456 8.20 -15.56 -10.37
CA ALA A 456 8.55 -14.21 -10.84
C ALA A 456 10.05 -13.91 -10.74
N ARG A 457 10.80 -14.61 -9.86
CA ARG A 457 12.22 -14.35 -9.60
C ARG A 457 13.18 -15.27 -10.34
N GLN A 458 12.72 -16.46 -10.73
CA GLN A 458 13.58 -17.53 -11.20
C GLN A 458 14.50 -17.13 -12.37
N ALA A 459 13.97 -16.37 -13.35
CA ALA A 459 14.75 -15.90 -14.50
C ALA A 459 15.90 -14.97 -14.06
N MET A 460 15.64 -14.08 -13.12
CA MET A 460 16.61 -13.13 -12.58
C MET A 460 17.67 -13.83 -11.69
N TRP A 461 17.25 -14.77 -10.85
CA TRP A 461 18.18 -15.53 -9.98
C TRP A 461 19.21 -16.36 -10.76
N LYS A 462 18.85 -16.86 -11.94
CA LYS A 462 19.80 -17.56 -12.83
C LYS A 462 20.97 -16.66 -13.28
N GLU A 463 20.73 -15.34 -13.28
CA GLU A 463 21.73 -14.32 -13.63
C GLU A 463 22.36 -13.66 -12.37
N GLY A 464 22.02 -14.14 -11.17
CA GLY A 464 22.50 -13.56 -9.91
C GLY A 464 21.87 -12.22 -9.57
N LEU A 465 20.70 -11.90 -10.16
CA LEU A 465 19.96 -10.66 -9.96
C LEU A 465 18.73 -10.91 -9.08
N ASN A 466 18.32 -9.92 -8.31
CA ASN A 466 17.16 -9.99 -7.42
C ASN A 466 16.57 -8.61 -7.16
N TYR A 467 15.30 -8.56 -6.75
CA TYR A 467 14.65 -7.38 -6.20
C TYR A 467 14.16 -7.67 -4.77
N MET A 468 14.05 -6.62 -3.95
CA MET A 468 13.85 -6.75 -2.50
C MET A 468 12.44 -6.35 -2.03
N HIS A 469 11.54 -5.97 -2.94
CA HIS A 469 10.14 -5.71 -2.61
C HIS A 469 9.26 -6.95 -2.85
N GLY A 470 7.98 -6.89 -2.47
CA GLY A 470 7.00 -7.93 -2.78
C GLY A 470 6.72 -8.00 -4.28
N THR A 471 6.36 -9.18 -4.77
CA THR A 471 5.96 -9.38 -6.17
C THR A 471 4.51 -8.99 -6.43
N GLY A 472 3.69 -8.94 -5.38
CA GLY A 472 2.29 -8.56 -5.52
C GLY A 472 1.53 -8.49 -4.21
N HIS A 473 0.43 -7.74 -4.24
CA HIS A 473 -0.48 -7.47 -3.14
C HIS A 473 -1.93 -7.50 -3.62
N GLY A 474 -2.89 -7.64 -2.71
CA GLY A 474 -4.30 -7.45 -3.04
C GLY A 474 -4.61 -6.00 -3.41
N VAL A 475 -5.71 -5.80 -4.14
CA VAL A 475 -6.22 -4.47 -4.53
C VAL A 475 -7.65 -4.31 -4.04
N GLY A 476 -7.94 -3.21 -3.36
CA GLY A 476 -9.28 -2.90 -2.85
C GLY A 476 -10.26 -2.48 -3.95
N SER A 477 -11.56 -2.68 -3.76
CA SER A 477 -12.60 -2.22 -4.69
C SER A 477 -13.05 -0.81 -4.33
N TYR A 478 -12.54 0.20 -5.01
CA TYR A 478 -12.64 1.61 -4.64
C TYR A 478 -12.26 1.81 -3.17
N LEU A 479 -11.10 1.27 -2.81
CA LEU A 479 -10.47 1.32 -1.48
C LEU A 479 -8.95 1.44 -1.65
N ASN A 480 -8.19 1.05 -0.63
CA ASN A 480 -6.73 1.11 -0.68
C ASN A 480 -6.18 0.27 -1.85
N VAL A 481 -5.22 0.81 -2.57
CA VAL A 481 -4.52 0.10 -3.63
C VAL A 481 -3.81 -1.13 -3.05
N HIS A 482 -3.16 -0.99 -1.89
CA HIS A 482 -2.60 -2.10 -1.15
C HIS A 482 -3.63 -2.70 -0.19
N GLU A 483 -4.08 -3.92 -0.49
CA GLU A 483 -5.03 -4.66 0.34
C GLU A 483 -4.44 -6.00 0.78
N GLY A 484 -4.55 -6.30 2.07
CA GLY A 484 -4.24 -7.63 2.61
C GLY A 484 -5.49 -8.53 2.71
N PRO A 485 -5.35 -9.74 3.28
CA PRO A 485 -4.16 -10.27 3.97
C PRO A 485 -3.17 -11.03 3.09
N HIS A 486 -3.53 -11.37 1.84
CA HIS A 486 -2.71 -12.12 0.91
C HIS A 486 -1.68 -11.23 0.21
N GLN A 487 -0.52 -11.79 -0.05
CA GLN A 487 0.58 -11.13 -0.79
C GLN A 487 1.42 -12.20 -1.50
N ILE A 488 2.01 -11.84 -2.64
CA ILE A 488 3.03 -12.64 -3.32
C ILE A 488 4.38 -12.03 -2.96
N ARG A 489 5.18 -12.72 -2.14
CA ARG A 489 6.47 -12.20 -1.65
C ARG A 489 7.33 -13.29 -1.04
N MET A 490 8.64 -13.03 -0.91
CA MET A 490 9.59 -13.99 -0.34
C MET A 490 9.32 -14.30 1.14
N GLU A 491 8.95 -13.30 1.92
CA GLU A 491 8.68 -13.49 3.35
C GLU A 491 7.37 -14.26 3.54
N TRP A 492 7.39 -15.16 4.51
CA TRP A 492 6.24 -16.01 4.79
C TRP A 492 4.97 -15.20 5.13
N LYS A 493 3.95 -15.34 4.30
CA LYS A 493 2.60 -14.85 4.53
C LYS A 493 1.63 -16.04 4.41
N PRO A 494 0.98 -16.44 5.52
CA PRO A 494 0.19 -17.67 5.55
C PRO A 494 -1.16 -17.57 4.83
N ALA A 495 -1.65 -16.37 4.54
CA ALA A 495 -2.95 -16.19 3.89
C ALA A 495 -2.98 -16.86 2.51
N PRO A 496 -3.87 -17.86 2.30
CA PRO A 496 -3.96 -18.56 1.03
C PRO A 496 -4.64 -17.69 -0.02
N LEU A 497 -4.25 -17.87 -1.28
CA LEU A 497 -4.97 -17.32 -2.42
C LEU A 497 -6.27 -18.10 -2.64
N GLN A 498 -7.35 -17.38 -2.95
CA GLN A 498 -8.69 -17.94 -3.18
C GLN A 498 -9.31 -17.33 -4.43
N ALA A 499 -10.17 -18.09 -5.12
CA ALA A 499 -10.93 -17.55 -6.24
C ALA A 499 -11.74 -16.31 -5.83
N GLY A 500 -11.70 -15.27 -6.65
CA GLY A 500 -12.29 -13.95 -6.38
C GLY A 500 -11.35 -12.94 -5.71
N MET A 501 -10.13 -13.32 -5.32
CA MET A 501 -9.13 -12.37 -4.86
C MET A 501 -8.47 -11.66 -6.04
N THR A 502 -8.26 -10.35 -5.91
CA THR A 502 -7.39 -9.58 -6.79
C THR A 502 -5.97 -9.58 -6.24
N VAL A 503 -4.97 -9.59 -7.11
CA VAL A 503 -3.56 -9.52 -6.72
C VAL A 503 -2.73 -8.90 -7.83
N THR A 504 -1.72 -8.08 -7.51
CA THR A 504 -0.78 -7.58 -8.50
C THR A 504 0.31 -8.60 -8.81
N ASP A 505 0.95 -8.46 -9.97
CA ASP A 505 2.13 -9.18 -10.43
C ASP A 505 3.11 -8.15 -10.98
N GLU A 506 4.06 -7.71 -10.12
CA GLU A 506 4.91 -6.54 -10.34
C GLU A 506 6.42 -6.81 -10.13
N PRO A 507 7.01 -7.86 -10.72
CA PRO A 507 8.45 -8.06 -10.63
C PRO A 507 9.22 -6.87 -11.19
N GLY A 508 10.41 -6.61 -10.64
CA GLY A 508 11.25 -5.50 -11.10
C GLY A 508 12.74 -5.79 -10.95
N LEU A 509 13.57 -4.95 -11.56
CA LEU A 509 15.02 -4.90 -11.34
C LEU A 509 15.47 -3.44 -11.35
N TYR A 510 16.32 -3.08 -10.41
CA TYR A 510 16.71 -1.71 -10.15
C TYR A 510 18.24 -1.61 -10.05
N LEU A 511 18.85 -0.89 -11.01
CA LEU A 511 20.29 -0.69 -11.09
C LEU A 511 20.63 0.75 -10.68
N ALA A 512 21.01 0.92 -9.43
CA ALA A 512 21.28 2.23 -8.84
C ALA A 512 22.20 3.10 -9.72
N GLY A 513 21.81 4.35 -9.97
CA GLY A 513 22.50 5.30 -10.83
C GLY A 513 22.46 4.97 -12.33
N LYS A 514 21.63 4.00 -12.75
CA LYS A 514 21.48 3.62 -14.15
C LYS A 514 20.02 3.69 -14.61
N PHE A 515 19.19 2.73 -14.20
CA PHE A 515 17.76 2.63 -14.56
C PHE A 515 17.05 1.59 -13.70
N GLY A 516 15.72 1.58 -13.76
CA GLY A 516 14.87 0.52 -13.24
C GLY A 516 13.92 -0.02 -14.30
N VAL A 517 13.46 -1.25 -14.07
CA VAL A 517 12.42 -1.92 -14.86
C VAL A 517 11.42 -2.55 -13.90
N ARG A 518 10.13 -2.27 -14.09
CA ARG A 518 9.00 -2.98 -13.47
C ARG A 518 7.93 -3.18 -14.55
N ILE A 519 7.32 -4.35 -14.59
CA ILE A 519 6.18 -4.68 -15.45
C ILE A 519 5.12 -5.26 -14.53
N GLU A 520 3.93 -4.68 -14.60
CA GLU A 520 2.87 -5.03 -13.68
C GLU A 520 1.51 -5.14 -14.34
N ASN A 521 0.77 -6.16 -13.94
CA ASN A 521 -0.67 -6.30 -14.13
C ASN A 521 -1.37 -6.55 -12.79
N THR A 522 -2.60 -6.07 -12.66
CA THR A 522 -3.55 -6.55 -11.66
C THR A 522 -4.24 -7.81 -12.21
N LEU A 523 -4.24 -8.87 -11.41
CA LEU A 523 -4.81 -10.17 -11.72
C LEU A 523 -6.03 -10.46 -10.85
N ILE A 524 -6.88 -11.37 -11.29
CA ILE A 524 -7.89 -12.01 -10.45
C ILE A 524 -7.64 -13.51 -10.38
N VAL A 525 -7.74 -14.08 -9.18
CA VAL A 525 -7.66 -15.52 -8.96
C VAL A 525 -8.98 -16.18 -9.37
N LYS A 526 -8.91 -17.22 -10.18
CA LYS A 526 -10.06 -17.98 -10.70
C LYS A 526 -9.89 -19.48 -10.51
N ASP A 527 -10.98 -20.20 -10.54
CA ASP A 527 -10.98 -21.66 -10.61
C ASP A 527 -10.36 -22.12 -11.95
N PHE A 528 -9.53 -23.15 -11.90
CA PHE A 528 -8.96 -23.77 -13.08
C PHE A 528 -9.57 -25.16 -13.35
N VAL A 529 -9.31 -26.11 -12.48
CA VAL A 529 -9.78 -27.50 -12.61
C VAL A 529 -9.90 -28.18 -11.25
N GLU A 530 -10.81 -29.11 -11.12
CA GLU A 530 -10.89 -30.03 -9.98
C GLU A 530 -10.53 -31.45 -10.45
N THR A 531 -9.64 -32.11 -9.72
CA THR A 531 -9.12 -33.44 -10.03
C THR A 531 -9.15 -34.32 -8.79
N GLU A 532 -8.71 -35.57 -8.90
CA GLU A 532 -8.48 -36.46 -7.73
C GLU A 532 -7.45 -35.89 -6.73
N PHE A 533 -6.58 -34.94 -7.14
CA PHE A 533 -5.62 -34.25 -6.29
C PHE A 533 -6.19 -32.96 -5.67
N GLY A 534 -7.47 -32.64 -5.88
CA GLY A 534 -8.17 -31.48 -5.37
C GLY A 534 -8.39 -30.37 -6.40
N LYS A 535 -8.79 -29.22 -5.88
CA LYS A 535 -9.10 -28.03 -6.66
C LYS A 535 -7.82 -27.24 -6.96
N PHE A 536 -7.69 -26.80 -8.21
CA PHE A 536 -6.61 -25.93 -8.70
C PHE A 536 -7.16 -24.58 -9.14
N LEU A 537 -6.35 -23.55 -8.96
CA LEU A 537 -6.61 -22.17 -9.30
C LEU A 537 -5.65 -21.68 -10.38
N GLN A 538 -5.99 -20.56 -10.99
CA GLN A 538 -5.20 -19.84 -11.98
C GLN A 538 -5.38 -18.33 -11.83
N PHE A 539 -4.56 -17.58 -12.54
CA PHE A 539 -4.73 -16.14 -12.70
C PHE A 539 -5.41 -15.80 -14.03
N GLU A 540 -6.17 -14.70 -14.03
CA GLU A 540 -6.66 -14.01 -15.21
C GLU A 540 -6.23 -12.55 -15.12
N SER A 541 -5.57 -12.02 -16.17
CA SER A 541 -5.19 -10.61 -16.22
C SER A 541 -6.43 -9.72 -16.30
N LEU A 542 -6.53 -8.77 -15.40
CA LEU A 542 -7.54 -7.70 -15.42
C LEU A 542 -7.03 -6.47 -16.19
N THR A 543 -5.74 -6.16 -16.05
CA THR A 543 -5.09 -5.02 -16.70
C THR A 543 -5.12 -5.14 -18.22
N LEU A 544 -5.56 -4.08 -18.89
CA LEU A 544 -5.68 -3.99 -20.34
C LEU A 544 -4.74 -2.90 -20.87
N CYS A 545 -3.48 -3.24 -21.10
CA CYS A 545 -2.48 -2.33 -21.64
C CYS A 545 -1.40 -3.11 -22.39
N PRO A 546 -0.98 -2.70 -23.60
CA PRO A 546 0.08 -3.40 -24.29
C PRO A 546 1.39 -3.38 -23.49
N ILE A 547 2.17 -4.45 -23.63
CA ILE A 547 3.55 -4.54 -23.16
C ILE A 547 4.44 -4.19 -24.33
N ASP A 548 5.33 -3.20 -24.18
CA ASP A 548 6.21 -2.75 -25.26
C ASP A 548 7.30 -3.82 -25.54
N LEU A 549 7.36 -4.34 -26.75
CA LEU A 549 8.31 -5.39 -27.15
C LEU A 549 9.52 -4.85 -27.92
N ASP A 550 9.57 -3.56 -28.25
CA ASP A 550 10.70 -2.94 -28.96
C ASP A 550 12.02 -3.05 -28.17
N CYS A 551 11.91 -3.15 -26.85
CA CYS A 551 13.06 -3.27 -25.93
C CYS A 551 13.23 -4.70 -25.37
N ALA A 552 12.49 -5.69 -25.86
CA ALA A 552 12.63 -7.09 -25.44
C ALA A 552 13.56 -7.89 -26.36
N ASP A 553 14.35 -8.78 -25.78
CA ASP A 553 15.07 -9.80 -26.53
C ASP A 553 14.16 -11.04 -26.69
N LEU A 554 13.49 -11.11 -27.82
CA LEU A 554 12.53 -12.18 -28.11
C LEU A 554 13.18 -13.57 -28.20
N ASP A 555 14.50 -13.66 -28.42
CA ASP A 555 15.21 -14.95 -28.45
C ASP A 555 15.39 -15.54 -27.05
N MET A 556 15.33 -14.72 -26.01
CA MET A 556 15.32 -15.17 -24.63
C MET A 556 13.98 -15.78 -24.18
N LEU A 557 12.89 -15.52 -24.92
CA LEU A 557 11.56 -16.02 -24.59
C LEU A 557 11.34 -17.45 -25.11
N THR A 558 10.72 -18.29 -24.29
CA THR A 558 10.25 -19.61 -24.72
C THR A 558 9.03 -19.50 -25.63
N ALA A 559 8.71 -20.59 -26.33
CA ALA A 559 7.50 -20.65 -27.18
C ALA A 559 6.20 -20.42 -26.35
N GLU A 560 6.16 -20.90 -25.10
CA GLU A 560 5.02 -20.71 -24.20
C GLU A 560 4.88 -19.25 -23.77
N GLU A 561 5.98 -18.58 -23.46
CA GLU A 561 6.01 -17.16 -23.10
C GLU A 561 5.59 -16.28 -24.29
N LYS A 562 6.05 -16.59 -25.51
CA LYS A 562 5.60 -15.91 -26.73
C LYS A 562 4.10 -16.13 -27.00
N GLN A 563 3.61 -17.35 -26.77
CA GLN A 563 2.19 -17.64 -26.94
C GLN A 563 1.34 -16.85 -25.94
N TRP A 564 1.76 -16.78 -24.65
CA TRP A 564 1.09 -15.97 -23.65
C TRP A 564 1.02 -14.50 -24.06
N LEU A 565 2.13 -13.90 -24.52
CA LEU A 565 2.17 -12.52 -25.03
C LEU A 565 1.20 -12.29 -26.18
N ASN A 566 1.17 -13.22 -27.15
CA ASN A 566 0.25 -13.12 -28.27
C ASN A 566 -1.22 -13.18 -27.84
N ASP A 567 -1.55 -14.04 -26.88
CA ASP A 567 -2.91 -14.18 -26.35
C ASP A 567 -3.31 -12.96 -25.52
N TYR A 568 -2.40 -12.45 -24.68
CA TYR A 568 -2.61 -11.23 -23.90
C TYR A 568 -2.81 -10.01 -24.82
N HIS A 569 -1.93 -9.78 -25.79
CA HIS A 569 -2.04 -8.67 -26.73
C HIS A 569 -3.32 -8.77 -27.59
N LYS A 570 -3.71 -9.97 -28.00
CA LYS A 570 -4.98 -10.19 -28.68
C LYS A 570 -6.17 -9.77 -27.81
N MET A 571 -6.19 -10.19 -26.55
CA MET A 571 -7.24 -9.80 -25.59
C MET A 571 -7.28 -8.28 -25.39
N VAL A 572 -6.14 -7.62 -25.22
CA VAL A 572 -6.04 -6.16 -25.08
C VAL A 572 -6.62 -5.47 -26.31
N PHE A 573 -6.23 -5.89 -27.52
CA PHE A 573 -6.74 -5.31 -28.75
C PHE A 573 -8.25 -5.51 -28.90
N GLU A 574 -8.75 -6.72 -28.70
CA GLU A 574 -10.19 -7.03 -28.85
C GLU A 574 -11.06 -6.23 -27.89
N LYS A 575 -10.61 -6.05 -26.65
CA LYS A 575 -11.39 -5.32 -25.64
C LYS A 575 -11.32 -3.80 -25.79
N LEU A 576 -10.17 -3.24 -26.15
CA LEU A 576 -9.99 -1.78 -26.21
C LEU A 576 -10.31 -1.16 -27.58
N SER A 577 -10.03 -1.86 -28.69
CA SER A 577 -10.18 -1.29 -30.03
C SER A 577 -11.58 -0.73 -30.36
N PRO A 578 -12.71 -1.26 -29.82
CA PRO A 578 -14.03 -0.68 -30.05
C PRO A 578 -14.26 0.68 -29.37
N LEU A 579 -13.40 1.06 -28.42
CA LEU A 579 -13.55 2.27 -27.59
C LEU A 579 -12.58 3.40 -28.00
N LEU A 580 -11.74 3.14 -29.02
CA LEU A 580 -10.69 4.03 -29.49
C LEU A 580 -11.06 4.67 -30.82
N ASN A 581 -10.50 5.84 -31.12
CA ASN A 581 -10.60 6.41 -32.46
C ASN A 581 -9.71 5.65 -33.46
N ASP A 582 -9.81 5.98 -34.76
CA ASP A 582 -9.12 5.23 -35.81
C ASP A 582 -7.58 5.29 -35.70
N GLU A 583 -7.01 6.43 -35.27
CA GLU A 583 -5.56 6.60 -35.08
C GLU A 583 -5.06 5.79 -33.88
N GLU A 584 -5.73 5.89 -32.75
CA GLU A 584 -5.43 5.15 -31.52
C GLU A 584 -5.58 3.64 -31.74
N LYS A 585 -6.61 3.21 -32.51
CA LYS A 585 -6.84 1.83 -32.85
C LYS A 585 -5.75 1.26 -33.76
N GLU A 586 -5.28 1.99 -34.76
CA GLU A 586 -4.19 1.52 -35.64
C GLU A 586 -2.85 1.48 -34.87
N TRP A 587 -2.63 2.45 -33.97
CA TRP A 587 -1.49 2.41 -33.05
C TRP A 587 -1.54 1.18 -32.15
N LEU A 588 -2.69 0.89 -31.53
CA LEU A 588 -2.87 -0.28 -30.67
C LEU A 588 -2.64 -1.58 -31.43
N LYS A 589 -3.18 -1.68 -32.66
CA LYS A 589 -3.00 -2.85 -33.52
C LYS A 589 -1.52 -3.13 -33.84
N THR A 590 -0.74 -2.08 -34.07
CA THR A 590 0.71 -2.19 -34.28
C THR A 590 1.43 -2.68 -33.02
N ASN A 591 1.09 -2.11 -31.85
CA ASN A 591 1.73 -2.42 -30.57
C ASN A 591 1.21 -3.71 -29.90
N THR A 592 0.23 -4.37 -30.51
CA THR A 592 -0.29 -5.69 -30.10
C THR A 592 -0.12 -6.73 -31.22
N ALA A 593 0.72 -6.46 -32.20
CA ALA A 593 0.97 -7.38 -33.28
C ALA A 593 1.59 -8.68 -32.76
N ARG A 594 1.25 -9.77 -33.43
CA ARG A 594 1.77 -11.13 -33.09
C ARG A 594 3.28 -11.22 -33.36
N ILE A 595 4.02 -11.83 -32.44
CA ILE A 595 5.44 -12.13 -32.50
C ILE A 595 5.69 -13.61 -32.83
#